data_4710b2ae06763130e66c05fcdb68a7de
#
_entry.id   4710b2ae06763130e66c05fcdb68a7de
#
_cell.length_a   1.000
_cell.length_b   1.000
_cell.length_c   1.000
_cell.angle_alpha   90.00
_cell.angle_beta   90.00
_cell.angle_gamma   90.00
#
_symmetry.space_group_name_H-M   'P 1'
#
loop_
_entity.id
_entity.type
_entity.pdbx_description
1 polymer ?
#
loop_
_entity_poly.entity_id
_entity_poly.type
_entity_poly.pdbx_seq_one_letter_code
_entity_poly.pdbx_strand_id
1 'polypeptide(L)'
;MQDRTDLIRKIHESKYKITYVSSGGGTNAISSLLRVPGASNTILESYVPYSKKSMDLFLNKKPDHYCSLNTCLSMSANAYKKSIQIEPETKTKYLIGIAVTASLATTYKKIGDHKFFIVMQTDSYTKTISCILEKNSRTREEEEELITEYVLS
;
A
#
# COMPACT_ATOMS: atom_id res chain seq x y z
N MET A 1 24.48 3.77 -2.79
CA MET A 1 23.03 3.51 -2.82
C MET A 1 22.70 2.41 -1.81
N GLN A 2 21.74 2.64 -0.96
CA GLN A 2 21.34 1.62 0.03
C GLN A 2 20.60 0.49 -0.69
N ASP A 3 21.02 -0.75 -0.43
CA ASP A 3 20.34 -1.92 -0.96
C ASP A 3 18.93 -2.01 -0.36
N ARG A 4 17.96 -2.41 -1.18
CA ARG A 4 16.57 -2.59 -0.74
C ARG A 4 16.48 -3.57 0.44
N THR A 5 17.26 -4.66 0.39
CA THR A 5 17.29 -5.65 1.47
C THR A 5 17.72 -5.03 2.79
N ASP A 6 18.73 -4.18 2.78
CA ASP A 6 19.21 -3.50 3.99
C ASP A 6 18.16 -2.55 4.55
N LEU A 7 17.45 -1.82 3.67
CA LEU A 7 16.38 -0.95 4.09
C LEU A 7 15.25 -1.74 4.76
N ILE A 8 14.83 -2.84 4.14
CA ILE A 8 13.78 -3.70 4.69
C ILE A 8 14.21 -4.30 6.03
N ARG A 9 15.48 -4.72 6.14
CA ARG A 9 16.00 -5.24 7.39
C ARG A 9 15.88 -4.20 8.52
N LYS A 10 16.20 -2.94 8.22
CA LYS A 10 16.04 -1.85 9.19
C LYS A 10 14.58 -1.65 9.59
N ILE A 11 13.66 -1.77 8.63
CA ILE A 11 12.23 -1.70 8.92
C ILE A 11 11.84 -2.82 9.89
N HIS A 12 12.30 -4.04 9.64
CA HIS A 12 11.96 -5.18 10.51
C HIS A 12 12.60 -5.10 11.89
N GLU A 13 13.68 -4.37 12.04
CA GLU A 13 14.32 -4.13 13.34
C GLU A 13 13.66 -3.00 14.11
N SER A 14 12.78 -2.23 13.47
CA SER A 14 12.07 -1.13 14.11
C SER A 14 10.94 -1.64 14.99
N LYS A 15 10.36 -0.74 15.77
CA LYS A 15 9.20 -1.05 16.63
C LYS A 15 7.87 -0.94 15.88
N TYR A 16 7.89 -0.47 14.62
CA TYR A 16 6.67 -0.22 13.86
C TYR A 16 6.05 -1.51 13.37
N LYS A 17 4.72 -1.54 13.38
CA LYS A 17 3.92 -2.65 12.88
C LYS A 17 2.94 -2.14 11.85
N ILE A 18 2.83 -2.85 10.75
CA ILE A 18 2.16 -2.39 9.54
C ILE A 18 1.02 -3.31 9.15
N THR A 19 -0.13 -2.72 8.85
CA THR A 19 -1.21 -3.36 8.08
C THR A 19 -1.21 -2.73 6.70
N TYR A 20 -1.16 -3.55 5.68
CA TYR A 20 -0.97 -3.11 4.30
C TYR A 20 -2.19 -3.52 3.46
N VAL A 21 -2.68 -2.60 2.63
CA VAL A 21 -3.77 -2.89 1.71
C VAL A 21 -3.43 -2.33 0.33
N SER A 22 -3.64 -3.13 -0.71
CA SER A 22 -3.36 -2.69 -2.07
C SER A 22 -4.44 -3.19 -3.03
N SER A 23 -4.71 -2.41 -4.07
CA SER A 23 -5.63 -2.76 -5.14
C SER A 23 -5.13 -2.18 -6.46
N GLY A 24 -5.13 -3.00 -7.50
CA GLY A 24 -4.69 -2.59 -8.84
C GLY A 24 -3.19 -2.55 -9.03
N GLY A 25 -2.41 -2.55 -7.96
CA GLY A 25 -0.96 -2.55 -7.93
C GLY A 25 -0.47 -2.42 -6.51
N GLY A 26 0.83 -2.64 -6.27
CA GLY A 26 1.44 -2.51 -4.94
C GLY A 26 1.75 -3.82 -4.24
N THR A 27 1.39 -4.97 -4.82
CA THR A 27 1.65 -6.28 -4.19
C THR A 27 3.14 -6.61 -4.16
N ASN A 28 3.93 -6.07 -5.06
CA ASN A 28 5.37 -6.31 -5.05
C ASN A 28 6.03 -5.71 -3.81
N ALA A 29 5.54 -4.58 -3.30
CA ALA A 29 6.07 -3.97 -2.09
C ALA A 29 5.89 -4.90 -0.88
N ILE A 30 4.68 -5.42 -0.68
CA ILE A 30 4.44 -6.34 0.44
C ILE A 30 5.19 -7.66 0.25
N SER A 31 5.28 -8.16 -0.97
CA SER A 31 6.08 -9.35 -1.27
C SER A 31 7.55 -9.12 -0.92
N SER A 32 8.09 -7.96 -1.25
CA SER A 32 9.48 -7.60 -0.92
C SER A 32 9.72 -7.56 0.58
N LEU A 33 8.78 -6.98 1.33
CA LEU A 33 8.86 -6.94 2.79
C LEU A 33 8.83 -8.33 3.41
N LEU A 34 7.95 -9.20 2.88
CA LEU A 34 7.78 -10.56 3.43
C LEU A 34 8.94 -11.49 3.11
N ARG A 35 9.70 -11.21 2.04
CA ARG A 35 10.84 -12.07 1.66
C ARG A 35 12.07 -11.89 2.53
N VAL A 36 12.20 -10.79 3.23
CA VAL A 36 13.35 -10.52 4.10
C VAL A 36 13.04 -11.06 5.50
N PRO A 37 13.93 -11.88 6.10
CA PRO A 37 13.70 -12.41 7.45
C PRO A 37 13.44 -11.30 8.47
N GLY A 38 12.55 -11.57 9.41
CA GLY A 38 12.14 -10.60 10.42
C GLY A 38 10.78 -9.98 10.13
N ALA A 39 10.15 -10.31 9.01
CA ALA A 39 8.86 -9.74 8.62
C ALA A 39 7.77 -9.94 9.69
N SER A 40 7.81 -11.04 10.43
CA SER A 40 6.84 -11.32 11.49
C SER A 40 6.88 -10.27 12.62
N ASN A 41 7.95 -9.52 12.74
CA ASN A 41 8.06 -8.44 13.74
C ASN A 41 7.39 -7.15 13.26
N THR A 42 7.11 -7.03 11.97
CA THR A 42 6.66 -5.78 11.35
C THR A 42 5.28 -5.90 10.71
N ILE A 43 5.05 -6.94 9.93
CA ILE A 43 3.83 -7.07 9.12
C ILE A 43 2.77 -7.80 9.94
N LEU A 44 1.64 -7.12 10.17
CA LEU A 44 0.50 -7.73 10.86
C LEU A 44 -0.37 -8.51 9.89
N GLU A 45 -0.80 -7.87 8.82
CA GLU A 45 -1.54 -8.54 7.75
C GLU A 45 -1.55 -7.65 6.51
N SER A 46 -1.92 -8.27 5.39
CA SER A 46 -2.06 -7.57 4.12
C SER A 46 -3.37 -7.97 3.45
N TYR A 47 -4.04 -7.00 2.85
CA TYR A 47 -5.29 -7.17 2.13
C TYR A 47 -5.11 -6.79 0.66
N VAL A 48 -5.75 -7.55 -0.23
CA VAL A 48 -5.77 -7.22 -1.65
C VAL A 48 -7.23 -7.24 -2.13
N PRO A 49 -8.04 -6.22 -1.79
CA PRO A 49 -9.43 -6.12 -2.25
C PRO A 49 -9.46 -5.68 -3.71
N TYR A 50 -9.24 -6.61 -4.61
CA TYR A 50 -8.98 -6.36 -6.01
C TYR A 50 -10.26 -6.05 -6.81
N SER A 51 -11.32 -6.84 -6.61
CA SER A 51 -12.59 -6.58 -7.30
C SER A 51 -13.31 -5.40 -6.65
N LYS A 52 -14.17 -4.74 -7.42
CA LYS A 52 -14.97 -3.62 -6.90
C LYS A 52 -15.78 -4.02 -5.68
N LYS A 53 -16.43 -5.19 -5.76
CA LYS A 53 -17.25 -5.69 -4.66
C LYS A 53 -16.40 -5.98 -3.41
N SER A 54 -15.19 -6.53 -3.60
CA SER A 54 -14.26 -6.77 -2.49
C SER A 54 -13.86 -5.44 -1.83
N MET A 55 -13.59 -4.41 -2.64
CA MET A 55 -13.26 -3.08 -2.11
C MET A 55 -14.44 -2.47 -1.37
N ASP A 56 -15.66 -2.59 -1.92
CA ASP A 56 -16.86 -2.08 -1.24
C ASP A 56 -17.01 -2.73 0.14
N LEU A 57 -16.79 -4.03 0.24
CA LEU A 57 -16.84 -4.74 1.52
C LEU A 57 -15.73 -4.32 2.46
N PHE A 58 -14.52 -4.16 1.95
CA PHE A 58 -13.38 -3.72 2.76
C PHE A 58 -13.61 -2.33 3.34
N LEU A 59 -14.13 -1.41 2.54
CA LEU A 59 -14.41 -0.03 2.95
C LEU A 59 -15.72 0.11 3.72
N ASN A 60 -16.61 -0.88 3.64
CA ASN A 60 -17.98 -0.82 4.12
C ASN A 60 -18.75 0.36 3.51
N LYS A 61 -18.46 0.66 2.26
CA LYS A 61 -19.14 1.68 1.46
C LYS A 61 -18.70 1.53 0.00
N LYS A 62 -19.48 2.13 -0.91
CA LYS A 62 -19.15 2.16 -2.34
C LYS A 62 -18.47 3.50 -2.66
N PRO A 63 -17.17 3.50 -3.03
CA PRO A 63 -16.49 4.74 -3.38
C PRO A 63 -16.94 5.27 -4.75
N ASP A 64 -16.79 6.58 -4.95
CA ASP A 64 -17.09 7.20 -6.25
C ASP A 64 -16.10 6.73 -7.32
N HIS A 65 -14.82 6.61 -6.95
CA HIS A 65 -13.76 6.13 -7.83
C HIS A 65 -12.86 5.18 -7.05
N TYR A 66 -12.54 4.04 -7.65
CA TYR A 66 -11.72 3.02 -6.96
C TYR A 66 -10.23 3.37 -6.97
N CYS A 67 -9.74 4.04 -8.00
CA CYS A 67 -8.38 4.53 -8.03
C CYS A 67 -8.40 6.05 -7.87
N SER A 68 -8.41 6.50 -6.63
CA SER A 68 -8.43 7.92 -6.27
C SER A 68 -7.76 8.14 -4.93
N LEU A 69 -7.37 9.38 -4.67
CA LEU A 69 -6.79 9.73 -3.38
C LEU A 69 -7.78 9.50 -2.24
N ASN A 70 -9.05 9.87 -2.44
CA ASN A 70 -10.08 9.68 -1.41
C ASN A 70 -10.27 8.21 -1.04
N THR A 71 -10.30 7.34 -2.03
CA THR A 71 -10.40 5.89 -1.78
C THR A 71 -9.16 5.39 -1.04
N CYS A 72 -7.97 5.83 -1.44
CA CYS A 72 -6.72 5.44 -0.79
C CYS A 72 -6.67 5.92 0.67
N LEU A 73 -7.16 7.13 0.95
CA LEU A 73 -7.27 7.64 2.32
C LEU A 73 -8.18 6.74 3.16
N SER A 74 -9.32 6.33 2.62
CA SER A 74 -10.24 5.42 3.31
C SER A 74 -9.61 4.05 3.54
N MET A 75 -8.87 3.54 2.55
CA MET A 75 -8.17 2.26 2.66
C MET A 75 -7.14 2.29 3.79
N SER A 76 -6.32 3.33 3.86
CA SER A 76 -5.28 3.44 4.88
C SER A 76 -5.87 3.64 6.27
N ALA A 77 -6.95 4.40 6.40
CA ALA A 77 -7.64 4.57 7.67
C ALA A 77 -8.19 3.23 8.17
N ASN A 78 -8.77 2.43 7.28
CA ASN A 78 -9.25 1.09 7.64
C ASN A 78 -8.09 0.16 8.03
N ALA A 79 -7.00 0.19 7.29
CA ALA A 79 -5.81 -0.60 7.61
C ALA A 79 -5.28 -0.22 9.00
N TYR A 80 -5.23 1.07 9.30
CA TYR A 80 -4.80 1.57 10.61
C TYR A 80 -5.72 1.07 11.72
N LYS A 81 -7.04 1.14 11.54
CA LYS A 81 -8.01 0.62 12.52
C LYS A 81 -7.81 -0.88 12.75
N LYS A 82 -7.54 -1.64 11.69
CA LYS A 82 -7.28 -3.08 11.83
C LYS A 82 -6.02 -3.34 12.62
N SER A 83 -4.98 -2.52 12.46
CA SER A 83 -3.76 -2.67 13.24
C SER A 83 -4.02 -2.51 14.74
N ILE A 84 -4.89 -1.57 15.11
CA ILE A 84 -5.29 -1.38 16.51
C ILE A 84 -6.03 -2.60 17.03
N GLN A 85 -6.92 -3.18 16.22
CA GLN A 85 -7.68 -4.39 16.59
C GLN A 85 -6.78 -5.62 16.75
N ILE A 86 -5.76 -5.77 15.90
CA ILE A 86 -4.84 -6.90 15.93
C ILE A 86 -3.85 -6.77 17.10
N GLU A 87 -3.38 -5.55 17.36
CA GLU A 87 -2.34 -5.27 18.36
C GLU A 87 -2.85 -4.25 19.38
N PRO A 88 -3.87 -4.60 20.19
CA PRO A 88 -4.45 -3.62 21.11
C PRO A 88 -3.51 -3.16 22.22
N GLU A 89 -2.46 -3.94 22.51
CA GLU A 89 -1.50 -3.62 23.56
C GLU A 89 -0.29 -2.84 23.05
N THR A 90 -0.11 -2.72 21.73
CA THR A 90 0.96 -1.93 21.14
C THR A 90 0.57 -0.45 21.20
N LYS A 91 1.53 0.41 21.54
CA LYS A 91 1.29 1.85 21.52
C LYS A 91 0.93 2.31 20.12
N THR A 92 -0.12 3.11 19.98
CA THR A 92 -0.65 3.53 18.68
C THR A 92 0.37 4.27 17.83
N LYS A 93 1.35 4.94 18.44
CA LYS A 93 2.43 5.63 17.70
C LYS A 93 3.31 4.66 16.90
N TYR A 94 3.27 3.37 17.17
CA TYR A 94 4.03 2.37 16.44
C TYR A 94 3.18 1.60 15.41
N LEU A 95 1.91 1.93 15.28
CA LEU A 95 1.02 1.27 14.34
C LEU A 95 0.87 2.12 13.08
N ILE A 96 0.92 1.46 11.93
CA ILE A 96 0.85 2.13 10.62
C ILE A 96 -0.12 1.39 9.72
N GLY A 97 -0.99 2.14 9.05
CA GLY A 97 -1.80 1.63 7.96
C GLY A 97 -1.25 2.18 6.65
N ILE A 98 -0.87 1.31 5.74
CA ILE A 98 -0.39 1.72 4.41
C ILE A 98 -1.35 1.21 3.36
N ALA A 99 -1.74 2.07 2.44
CA ALA A 99 -2.63 1.74 1.34
C ALA A 99 -2.04 2.16 0.01
N VAL A 100 -2.29 1.34 -1.00
CA VAL A 100 -1.95 1.63 -2.39
C VAL A 100 -3.18 1.33 -3.24
N THR A 101 -3.56 2.27 -4.10
CA THR A 101 -4.51 1.98 -5.17
C THR A 101 -3.91 2.47 -6.47
N ALA A 102 -4.04 1.65 -7.51
CA ALA A 102 -3.34 1.90 -8.76
C ALA A 102 -4.18 1.49 -9.95
N SER A 103 -3.92 2.16 -11.08
CA SER A 103 -4.42 1.81 -12.39
C SER A 103 -3.22 1.78 -13.31
N LEU A 104 -2.73 0.58 -13.61
CA LEU A 104 -1.44 0.38 -14.27
C LEU A 104 -1.61 -0.10 -15.72
N ALA A 105 -0.47 -0.26 -16.39
CA ALA A 105 -0.41 -0.77 -17.77
C ALA A 105 -1.07 -2.16 -17.85
N THR A 106 -1.80 -2.37 -18.96
CA THR A 106 -2.43 -3.64 -19.29
C THR A 106 -1.97 -4.08 -20.68
N THR A 107 -2.38 -5.28 -21.10
CA THR A 107 -2.05 -5.78 -22.43
C THR A 107 -2.81 -5.06 -23.54
N TYR A 108 -3.88 -4.35 -23.17
CA TYR A 108 -4.64 -3.51 -24.10
C TYR A 108 -4.50 -2.04 -23.70
N LYS A 109 -4.68 -1.16 -24.70
CA LYS A 109 -4.62 0.28 -24.46
C LYS A 109 -5.88 0.74 -23.73
N LYS A 110 -5.74 1.24 -22.52
CA LYS A 110 -6.88 1.73 -21.78
C LYS A 110 -7.06 3.25 -21.93
N ILE A 111 -8.31 3.69 -21.75
CA ILE A 111 -8.70 5.08 -21.93
C ILE A 111 -8.23 5.94 -20.76
N GLY A 112 -8.32 5.42 -19.51
CA GLY A 112 -7.94 6.16 -18.32
C GLY A 112 -6.44 6.32 -18.14
N ASP A 113 -6.05 7.21 -17.25
CA ASP A 113 -4.64 7.43 -16.92
C ASP A 113 -4.04 6.23 -16.18
N HIS A 114 -2.75 6.02 -16.41
CA HIS A 114 -1.95 5.17 -15.53
C HIS A 114 -1.57 6.00 -14.31
N LYS A 115 -1.98 5.58 -13.14
CA LYS A 115 -1.76 6.37 -11.94
C LYS A 115 -1.74 5.48 -10.71
N PHE A 116 -1.16 6.00 -9.64
CA PHE A 116 -1.26 5.36 -8.34
C PHE A 116 -1.29 6.38 -7.22
N PHE A 117 -1.82 5.96 -6.10
CA PHE A 117 -1.86 6.73 -4.86
C PHE A 117 -1.35 5.83 -3.74
N ILE A 118 -0.53 6.42 -2.86
CA ILE A 118 -0.01 5.74 -1.68
C ILE A 118 -0.35 6.63 -0.49
N VAL A 119 -0.91 6.03 0.57
CA VAL A 119 -1.22 6.75 1.79
C VAL A 119 -0.69 5.96 2.97
N MET A 120 0.00 6.65 3.86
CA MET A 120 0.45 6.10 5.14
C MET A 120 -0.26 6.84 6.26
N GLN A 121 -0.98 6.11 7.11
CA GLN A 121 -1.72 6.65 8.24
C GLN A 121 -1.07 6.22 9.55
N THR A 122 -0.77 7.19 10.40
CA THR A 122 -0.31 6.95 11.77
C THR A 122 -1.28 7.62 12.73
N ASP A 123 -0.99 7.57 14.04
CA ASP A 123 -1.83 8.22 15.04
C ASP A 123 -1.70 9.76 15.00
N SER A 124 -0.64 10.29 14.40
CA SER A 124 -0.34 11.72 14.43
C SER A 124 -0.33 12.40 13.06
N TYR A 125 -0.22 11.65 11.97
CA TYR A 125 -0.21 12.26 10.64
C TYR A 125 -0.64 11.30 9.54
N THR A 126 -0.96 11.88 8.37
CA THR A 126 -1.26 11.17 7.14
C THR A 126 -0.29 11.67 6.07
N LYS A 127 0.46 10.76 5.47
CA LYS A 127 1.37 11.08 4.37
C LYS A 127 0.79 10.51 3.08
N THR A 128 0.75 11.32 2.01
CA THR A 128 0.19 10.91 0.72
C THR A 128 1.20 11.08 -0.40
N ILE A 129 1.14 10.18 -1.37
CA ILE A 129 1.88 10.29 -2.63
C ILE A 129 0.86 10.05 -3.74
N SER A 130 0.80 10.98 -4.71
CA SER A 130 -0.05 10.85 -5.88
C SER A 130 0.84 10.94 -7.12
N CYS A 131 0.67 10.01 -8.05
CA CYS A 131 1.50 9.99 -9.25
C CYS A 131 0.67 9.60 -10.46
N ILE A 132 0.80 10.39 -11.54
CA ILE A 132 0.25 10.07 -12.86
C ILE A 132 1.43 9.65 -13.72
N LEU A 133 1.35 8.45 -14.29
CA LEU A 133 2.43 7.87 -15.08
C LEU A 133 2.23 8.15 -16.56
N GLU A 134 3.33 8.26 -17.29
CA GLU A 134 3.30 8.39 -18.73
C GLU A 134 2.82 7.07 -19.36
N LYS A 135 1.78 7.16 -20.20
CA LYS A 135 1.23 5.98 -20.88
C LYS A 135 2.21 5.43 -21.89
N ASN A 136 2.20 4.10 -22.05
CA ASN A 136 2.95 3.38 -23.07
C ASN A 136 4.49 3.49 -22.93
N SER A 137 4.98 4.02 -21.81
CA SER A 137 6.43 4.12 -21.57
C SER A 137 6.97 2.97 -20.75
N ARG A 138 6.10 2.22 -20.06
CA ARG A 138 6.50 1.12 -19.17
C ARG A 138 5.56 -0.06 -19.30
N THR A 139 6.09 -1.26 -19.00
CA THR A 139 5.26 -2.45 -18.81
C THR A 139 4.60 -2.38 -17.44
N ARG A 140 3.63 -3.27 -17.20
CA ARG A 140 3.00 -3.39 -15.88
C ARG A 140 4.02 -3.73 -14.79
N GLU A 141 4.98 -4.62 -15.09
CA GLU A 141 6.02 -4.97 -14.13
C GLU A 141 6.91 -3.79 -13.77
N GLU A 142 7.25 -2.95 -14.75
CA GLU A 142 8.04 -1.75 -14.53
C GLU A 142 7.27 -0.73 -13.70
N GLU A 143 5.96 -0.57 -13.94
CA GLU A 143 5.13 0.33 -13.14
C GLU A 143 4.95 -0.20 -11.72
N GLU A 144 4.81 -1.53 -11.56
CA GLU A 144 4.74 -2.16 -10.25
C GLU A 144 6.04 -1.95 -9.46
N GLU A 145 7.19 -2.06 -10.11
CA GLU A 145 8.49 -1.80 -9.48
C GLU A 145 8.63 -0.35 -9.03
N LEU A 146 8.11 0.58 -9.81
CA LEU A 146 8.13 2.00 -9.46
C LEU A 146 7.30 2.26 -8.19
N ILE A 147 6.12 1.63 -8.09
CA ILE A 147 5.30 1.71 -6.87
C ILE A 147 6.09 1.19 -5.67
N THR A 148 6.78 0.07 -5.84
CA THR A 148 7.58 -0.53 -4.77
C THR A 148 8.64 0.45 -4.26
N GLU A 149 9.33 1.15 -5.15
CA GLU A 149 10.32 2.14 -4.76
C GLU A 149 9.70 3.25 -3.89
N TYR A 150 8.54 3.76 -4.28
CA TYR A 150 7.85 4.81 -3.51
C TYR A 150 7.33 4.30 -2.16
N VAL A 151 6.79 3.10 -2.12
CA VAL A 151 6.29 2.52 -0.85
C VAL A 151 7.44 2.35 0.15
N LEU A 152 8.59 1.88 -0.31
CA LEU A 152 9.73 1.60 0.55
C LEU A 152 10.58 2.82 0.87
N SER A 153 10.33 3.94 0.21
CA SER A 153 11.04 5.17 0.55
C SER A 153 10.36 5.89 1.74
#